data_9b157c648aeec3fba97e14b5e7cd10f7
#
_entry.id   9b157c648aeec3fba97e14b5e7cd10f7
#
_cell.length_a   1.000
_cell.length_b   1.000
_cell.length_c   1.000
_cell.angle_alpha   90.00
_cell.angle_beta   90.00
_cell.angle_gamma   90.00
#
_symmetry.space_group_name_H-M   'P 1'
#
loop_
_entity.id
_entity.type
_entity.pdbx_description
1 polymer ?
#
loop_
_entity_poly.entity_id
_entity_poly.type
_entity_poly.pdbx_seq_one_letter_code
_entity_poly.pdbx_strand_id
1 'polypeptide(L)'
;MTATRRQFTTGLLALAANGPAARAATGTEAATEGLVLPLAASPRAWDSLTVSNPRVLRFGPRDFRMWYYGRDAAFDPEISLPTGRVGLARSRDGIHWHRVRGPGPRGTVFDPSTDPAAFDRGHVGVGDVTFESGEYEMWYFGGDDQSGELGGAKRRGFPLRIGRARSHDGLHWQRLPGALRGGAVLDVGAPGEPDAASVGWPQVIKLRADLWRMYYHTVGPAVGFAICGAESTDQGVSWRKLGVLLGRGSAGRFDVNGASTRHVFRRGAGFAMLYEGWTHDRRPAIGLAESRDGLDWQRIDGPLPDAAVLAPPPADTGAWDSGAIGCPCLVEVGDGQSFMYYVAREDARGGPENDARYQIGLAVSDDPALLRWRRWRPA
;
A
#
# COMPACT_ATOMS: atom_id res chain seq x y z
N MET A 1 55.66 19.84 32.80
CA MET A 1 55.23 19.95 34.24
C MET A 1 53.84 19.38 34.26
N THR A 2 53.70 18.07 34.43
CA THR A 2 53.53 17.27 35.65
C THR A 2 52.44 17.77 36.60
N ALA A 3 51.55 16.86 36.81
CA ALA A 3 50.81 16.52 38.01
C ALA A 3 49.29 16.66 37.84
N THR A 4 48.37 15.84 38.31
CA THR A 4 48.41 14.49 38.91
C THR A 4 46.92 14.08 39.09
N ARG A 5 46.62 12.81 38.97
CA ARG A 5 45.36 12.11 39.30
C ARG A 5 44.85 12.45 40.69
N ARG A 6 43.52 12.46 40.86
CA ARG A 6 42.88 11.82 42.03
C ARG A 6 41.54 11.21 41.65
N GLN A 7 41.46 9.90 41.87
CA GLN A 7 40.27 9.07 41.98
C GLN A 7 39.57 9.37 43.29
N PHE A 8 38.21 9.32 43.28
CA PHE A 8 37.45 8.94 44.47
C PHE A 8 36.34 7.96 44.05
N THR A 9 36.50 6.75 44.56
CA THR A 9 35.57 5.64 44.58
C THR A 9 34.71 5.76 45.86
N THR A 10 33.39 5.58 45.73
CA THR A 10 32.42 5.04 46.71
C THR A 10 31.07 4.99 45.98
N GLY A 11 30.44 3.90 45.65
CA GLY A 11 30.06 2.73 46.41
C GLY A 11 28.71 2.95 47.08
N LEU A 12 27.57 2.46 46.53
CA LEU A 12 26.61 1.63 47.24
C LEU A 12 25.30 1.36 46.50
N LEU A 13 24.97 0.08 46.48
CA LEU A 13 23.70 -0.64 46.50
C LEU A 13 22.72 -0.48 45.34
N ALA A 14 22.71 -1.55 44.57
CA ALA A 14 21.61 -2.01 43.74
C ALA A 14 20.42 -2.48 44.61
N LEU A 15 19.23 -1.96 44.34
CA LEU A 15 17.98 -2.66 44.65
C LEU A 15 17.46 -3.25 43.33
N ALA A 16 17.55 -4.57 43.22
CA ALA A 16 16.93 -5.33 42.14
C ALA A 16 15.42 -5.32 42.34
N ALA A 17 14.71 -4.64 41.43
CA ALA A 17 13.28 -4.86 41.18
C ALA A 17 13.17 -5.88 40.07
N ASN A 18 12.82 -7.12 40.42
CA ASN A 18 12.42 -8.16 39.46
C ASN A 18 11.08 -7.80 38.84
N GLY A 19 11.10 -7.10 37.69
CA GLY A 19 10.03 -7.09 36.72
C GLY A 19 10.18 -8.31 35.80
N PRO A 20 9.10 -8.85 35.20
CA PRO A 20 9.22 -9.99 34.30
C PRO A 20 10.14 -9.59 33.14
N ALA A 21 11.22 -10.34 32.99
CA ALA A 21 12.16 -10.17 31.88
C ALA A 21 11.39 -10.37 30.56
N ALA A 22 11.28 -9.30 29.79
CA ALA A 22 10.88 -9.42 28.39
C ALA A 22 11.86 -10.37 27.72
N ARG A 23 11.36 -11.54 27.29
CA ARG A 23 12.14 -12.53 26.56
C ARG A 23 12.67 -11.86 25.29
N ALA A 24 13.96 -11.67 25.19
CA ALA A 24 14.57 -11.19 23.94
C ALA A 24 14.21 -12.21 22.84
N ALA A 25 13.52 -11.72 21.80
CA ALA A 25 13.17 -12.54 20.65
C ALA A 25 14.46 -13.13 20.05
N THR A 26 14.44 -14.42 19.73
CA THR A 26 15.56 -15.07 19.04
C THR A 26 15.72 -14.38 17.67
N GLY A 27 16.93 -14.21 17.16
CA GLY A 27 17.22 -13.39 15.97
C GLY A 27 16.36 -13.73 14.72
N THR A 28 15.87 -14.97 14.61
CA THR A 28 14.96 -15.42 13.53
C THR A 28 13.51 -14.94 13.71
N GLU A 29 13.01 -14.84 14.93
CA GLU A 29 11.64 -14.36 15.21
C GLU A 29 11.52 -12.84 14.99
N ALA A 30 12.55 -12.08 15.35
CA ALA A 30 12.61 -10.65 15.10
C ALA A 30 12.71 -10.32 13.60
N ALA A 31 13.35 -11.17 12.81
CA ALA A 31 13.55 -10.97 11.38
C ALA A 31 12.25 -11.07 10.56
N THR A 32 11.22 -11.77 11.05
CA THR A 32 9.94 -12.00 10.34
C THR A 32 8.73 -11.45 11.09
N GLU A 33 8.93 -10.66 12.12
CA GLU A 33 7.85 -10.04 12.89
C GLU A 33 6.89 -9.27 11.96
N GLY A 34 5.61 -9.53 12.10
CA GLY A 34 4.57 -8.89 11.29
C GLY A 34 4.37 -9.48 9.89
N LEU A 35 5.25 -10.34 9.37
CA LEU A 35 5.11 -10.92 8.03
C LEU A 35 3.94 -11.91 7.99
N VAL A 36 2.95 -11.68 7.12
CA VAL A 36 1.75 -12.54 7.00
C VAL A 36 1.55 -13.14 5.61
N LEU A 37 2.03 -12.49 4.55
CA LEU A 37 2.05 -13.08 3.20
C LEU A 37 3.44 -12.89 2.59
N PRO A 38 4.33 -13.88 2.76
CA PRO A 38 5.65 -13.88 2.15
C PRO A 38 5.56 -14.12 0.63
N LEU A 39 6.66 -13.88 -0.06
CA LEU A 39 6.82 -14.32 -1.46
C LEU A 39 6.53 -15.81 -1.60
N ALA A 40 6.02 -16.21 -2.77
CA ALA A 40 5.86 -17.63 -3.07
C ALA A 40 7.21 -18.34 -3.03
N ALA A 41 7.26 -19.51 -2.37
CA ALA A 41 8.49 -20.28 -2.21
C ALA A 41 9.06 -20.81 -3.54
N SER A 42 8.17 -21.12 -4.51
CA SER A 42 8.60 -21.55 -5.84
C SER A 42 9.05 -20.35 -6.67
N PRO A 43 10.28 -20.33 -7.20
CA PRO A 43 10.74 -19.26 -8.08
C PRO A 43 9.98 -19.18 -9.41
N ARG A 44 9.21 -20.24 -9.76
CA ARG A 44 8.35 -20.28 -10.94
C ARG A 44 6.95 -19.72 -10.69
N ALA A 45 6.61 -19.44 -9.44
CA ALA A 45 5.32 -18.83 -9.10
C ALA A 45 5.26 -17.39 -9.64
N TRP A 46 4.09 -16.97 -10.05
CA TRP A 46 3.88 -15.65 -10.64
C TRP A 46 4.05 -14.49 -9.62
N ASP A 47 4.03 -14.81 -8.34
CA ASP A 47 4.20 -13.89 -7.21
C ASP A 47 5.46 -14.20 -6.38
N SER A 48 6.53 -14.67 -7.06
CA SER A 48 7.79 -15.06 -6.42
C SER A 48 8.76 -13.90 -6.20
N LEU A 49 8.58 -12.75 -6.86
CA LEU A 49 9.43 -11.57 -6.68
C LEU A 49 8.78 -10.49 -5.82
N THR A 50 7.49 -10.26 -6.00
CA THR A 50 6.76 -9.20 -5.28
C THR A 50 5.34 -9.66 -4.96
N VAL A 51 4.89 -9.40 -3.74
CA VAL A 51 3.48 -9.35 -3.35
C VAL A 51 3.22 -7.98 -2.70
N SER A 52 2.15 -7.29 -3.11
CA SER A 52 1.93 -5.90 -2.76
C SER A 52 0.44 -5.54 -2.82
N ASN A 53 0.09 -4.29 -2.43
CA ASN A 53 -1.26 -3.74 -2.53
C ASN A 53 -2.34 -4.65 -1.94
N PRO A 54 -2.26 -5.04 -0.67
CA PRO A 54 -3.30 -5.84 -0.04
C PRO A 54 -4.63 -5.06 -0.03
N ARG A 55 -5.70 -5.71 -0.48
CA ARG A 55 -7.08 -5.25 -0.29
C ARG A 55 -7.84 -6.35 0.39
N VAL A 56 -8.16 -6.13 1.65
CA VAL A 56 -8.73 -7.15 2.53
C VAL A 56 -10.17 -6.79 2.86
N LEU A 57 -11.07 -7.74 2.58
CA LEU A 57 -12.45 -7.71 3.04
C LEU A 57 -12.67 -8.77 4.10
N ARG A 58 -13.42 -8.41 5.15
CA ARG A 58 -13.85 -9.31 6.21
C ARG A 58 -15.35 -9.55 6.08
N PHE A 59 -15.74 -10.80 5.81
CA PHE A 59 -17.13 -11.21 5.66
C PHE A 59 -17.72 -11.76 6.96
N GLY A 60 -16.87 -12.04 7.94
CA GLY A 60 -17.26 -12.55 9.24
C GLY A 60 -16.06 -12.80 10.12
N PRO A 61 -16.27 -13.31 11.34
CA PRO A 61 -15.18 -13.57 12.30
C PRO A 61 -14.10 -14.52 11.77
N ARG A 62 -14.46 -15.37 10.81
CA ARG A 62 -13.58 -16.42 10.25
C ARG A 62 -13.56 -16.45 8.72
N ASP A 63 -13.85 -15.33 8.05
CA ASP A 63 -13.78 -15.24 6.58
C ASP A 63 -13.14 -13.90 6.20
N PHE A 64 -11.85 -13.95 5.89
CA PHE A 64 -11.06 -12.85 5.37
C PHE A 64 -10.58 -13.21 3.97
N ARG A 65 -10.67 -12.25 3.06
CA ARG A 65 -10.24 -12.38 1.66
C ARG A 65 -9.34 -11.22 1.30
N MET A 66 -8.17 -11.52 0.74
CA MET A 66 -7.18 -10.53 0.33
C MET A 66 -6.94 -10.65 -1.16
N TRP A 67 -7.25 -9.61 -1.92
CA TRP A 67 -6.74 -9.44 -3.27
C TRP A 67 -5.42 -8.69 -3.18
N TYR A 68 -4.43 -9.16 -3.93
CA TYR A 68 -3.10 -8.58 -3.88
C TYR A 68 -2.45 -8.55 -5.27
N TYR A 69 -1.61 -7.57 -5.48
CA TYR A 69 -0.73 -7.47 -6.64
C TYR A 69 0.44 -8.43 -6.48
N GLY A 70 0.89 -9.04 -7.57
CA GLY A 70 2.09 -9.85 -7.56
C GLY A 70 2.79 -9.87 -8.90
N ARG A 71 4.06 -10.22 -8.88
CA ARG A 71 4.89 -10.44 -10.07
C ARG A 71 6.00 -11.43 -9.78
N ASP A 72 6.51 -12.07 -10.83
CA ASP A 72 7.66 -12.96 -10.79
C ASP A 72 8.96 -12.26 -11.20
N ALA A 73 10.05 -13.04 -11.22
CA ALA A 73 11.38 -12.58 -11.60
C ALA A 73 11.59 -12.52 -13.12
N ALA A 74 10.63 -12.95 -13.95
CA ALA A 74 10.65 -12.76 -15.40
C ALA A 74 10.37 -11.28 -15.73
N PHE A 75 11.21 -10.44 -15.21
CA PHE A 75 11.10 -9.00 -15.16
C PHE A 75 11.93 -8.39 -16.28
N ASP A 76 11.29 -7.58 -17.11
CA ASP A 76 12.01 -6.73 -18.04
C ASP A 76 12.48 -5.47 -17.31
N PRO A 77 13.77 -5.26 -17.08
CA PRO A 77 14.28 -4.12 -16.32
C PRO A 77 14.00 -2.76 -16.99
N GLU A 78 13.64 -2.76 -18.27
CA GLU A 78 13.22 -1.56 -18.98
C GLU A 78 11.78 -1.14 -18.65
N ILE A 79 11.00 -2.02 -18.02
CA ILE A 79 9.62 -1.77 -17.64
C ILE A 79 9.52 -1.63 -16.13
N SER A 80 9.10 -0.47 -15.63
CA SER A 80 9.03 -0.20 -14.18
C SER A 80 7.99 -1.03 -13.42
N LEU A 81 6.92 -1.49 -14.10
CA LEU A 81 5.86 -2.32 -13.53
C LEU A 81 5.49 -3.45 -14.51
N PRO A 82 6.41 -4.38 -14.82
CA PRO A 82 6.17 -5.40 -15.82
C PRO A 82 5.25 -6.50 -15.28
N THR A 83 4.38 -7.01 -16.14
CA THR A 83 3.59 -8.23 -15.95
C THR A 83 2.95 -8.42 -14.58
N GLY A 84 2.58 -7.33 -13.92
CA GLY A 84 1.80 -7.39 -12.68
C GLY A 84 0.45 -8.08 -12.91
N ARG A 85 0.02 -8.83 -11.90
CA ARG A 85 -1.22 -9.61 -11.88
C ARG A 85 -1.90 -9.48 -10.52
N VAL A 86 -3.15 -9.93 -10.45
CA VAL A 86 -3.87 -9.97 -9.18
C VAL A 86 -4.09 -11.41 -8.75
N GLY A 87 -3.80 -11.69 -7.48
CA GLY A 87 -4.09 -12.94 -6.80
C GLY A 87 -5.14 -12.77 -5.72
N LEU A 88 -5.62 -13.90 -5.21
CA LEU A 88 -6.49 -13.98 -4.05
C LEU A 88 -5.84 -14.87 -2.99
N ALA A 89 -5.90 -14.44 -1.75
CA ALA A 89 -5.61 -15.28 -0.58
C ALA A 89 -6.80 -15.26 0.38
N ARG A 90 -6.99 -16.33 1.15
CA ARG A 90 -8.01 -16.45 2.17
C ARG A 90 -7.39 -16.75 3.52
N SER A 91 -8.05 -16.26 4.58
CA SER A 91 -7.68 -16.53 5.96
C SER A 91 -8.91 -16.70 6.84
N ARG A 92 -8.77 -17.49 7.92
CA ARG A 92 -9.80 -17.64 8.95
C ARG A 92 -9.64 -16.69 10.12
N ASP A 93 -8.46 -16.10 10.27
CA ASP A 93 -8.10 -15.24 11.40
C ASP A 93 -7.52 -13.87 10.97
N GLY A 94 -7.34 -13.68 9.66
CA GLY A 94 -6.69 -12.48 9.12
C GLY A 94 -5.16 -12.49 9.26
N ILE A 95 -4.58 -13.56 9.78
CA ILE A 95 -3.14 -13.69 10.07
C ILE A 95 -2.49 -14.76 9.20
N HIS A 96 -3.06 -15.95 9.19
CA HIS A 96 -2.56 -17.09 8.42
C HIS A 96 -3.26 -17.15 7.06
N TRP A 97 -2.53 -16.81 6.00
CA TRP A 97 -3.07 -16.67 4.66
C TRP A 97 -2.73 -17.84 3.75
N HIS A 98 -3.71 -18.29 2.99
CA HIS A 98 -3.57 -19.35 1.99
C HIS A 98 -3.92 -18.77 0.61
N ARG A 99 -2.97 -18.87 -0.33
CA ARG A 99 -3.20 -18.50 -1.73
C ARG A 99 -4.29 -19.35 -2.35
N VAL A 100 -5.22 -18.71 -3.04
CA VAL A 100 -6.29 -19.38 -3.78
C VAL A 100 -5.89 -19.45 -5.25
N ARG A 101 -5.97 -20.64 -5.83
CA ARG A 101 -5.75 -20.80 -7.26
C ARG A 101 -6.95 -20.24 -8.01
N GLY A 102 -6.73 -19.17 -8.77
CA GLY A 102 -7.71 -18.55 -9.65
C GLY A 102 -7.79 -19.22 -11.03
N PRO A 103 -8.70 -18.74 -11.91
CA PRO A 103 -8.92 -19.27 -13.25
C PRO A 103 -7.84 -18.91 -14.26
N GLY A 104 -7.01 -17.92 -13.97
CA GLY A 104 -5.94 -17.47 -14.86
C GLY A 104 -4.89 -18.54 -15.12
N PRO A 105 -4.17 -18.44 -16.24
CA PRO A 105 -3.24 -19.52 -16.70
C PRO A 105 -2.16 -19.87 -15.67
N ARG A 106 -1.81 -18.92 -14.80
CA ARG A 106 -0.81 -19.10 -13.74
C ARG A 106 -1.42 -19.26 -12.35
N GLY A 107 -2.75 -19.42 -12.26
CA GLY A 107 -3.50 -19.47 -11.00
C GLY A 107 -3.85 -18.09 -10.43
N THR A 108 -3.77 -17.06 -11.23
CA THR A 108 -4.16 -15.68 -10.93
C THR A 108 -5.67 -15.50 -11.01
N VAL A 109 -6.20 -14.42 -10.44
CA VAL A 109 -7.62 -14.07 -10.58
C VAL A 109 -7.86 -12.96 -11.61
N PHE A 110 -6.83 -12.15 -11.90
CA PHE A 110 -6.93 -11.10 -12.91
C PHE A 110 -5.57 -10.87 -13.56
N ASP A 111 -5.52 -11.01 -14.88
CA ASP A 111 -4.33 -10.89 -15.72
C ASP A 111 -4.42 -9.68 -16.64
N PRO A 112 -3.31 -9.21 -17.23
CA PRO A 112 -3.33 -8.26 -18.33
C PRO A 112 -4.29 -8.69 -19.44
N SER A 113 -4.92 -7.73 -20.09
CA SER A 113 -5.85 -7.99 -21.18
C SER A 113 -5.15 -8.63 -22.38
N THR A 114 -5.82 -9.56 -23.03
CA THR A 114 -5.37 -10.12 -24.32
C THR A 114 -5.80 -9.27 -25.52
N ASP A 115 -6.67 -8.27 -25.31
CA ASP A 115 -7.04 -7.33 -26.36
C ASP A 115 -5.88 -6.36 -26.65
N PRO A 116 -5.35 -6.32 -27.88
CA PRO A 116 -4.24 -5.43 -28.23
C PRO A 116 -4.56 -3.94 -28.12
N ALA A 117 -5.85 -3.57 -28.11
CA ALA A 117 -6.29 -2.20 -27.94
C ALA A 117 -6.47 -1.78 -26.48
N ALA A 118 -6.47 -2.71 -25.53
CA ALA A 118 -6.72 -2.43 -24.11
C ALA A 118 -5.57 -1.65 -23.47
N PHE A 119 -5.92 -0.70 -22.60
CA PHE A 119 -4.92 0.09 -21.87
C PHE A 119 -4.10 -0.74 -20.88
N ASP A 120 -4.61 -1.90 -20.46
CA ASP A 120 -4.06 -2.76 -19.41
C ASP A 120 -3.47 -4.08 -19.96
N ARG A 121 -3.06 -4.09 -21.22
CA ARG A 121 -2.50 -5.28 -21.87
C ARG A 121 -1.06 -5.62 -21.43
N GLY A 122 -0.34 -4.66 -20.87
CA GLY A 122 1.05 -4.85 -20.42
C GLY A 122 1.15 -5.35 -18.98
N HIS A 123 0.35 -4.79 -18.09
CA HIS A 123 0.30 -5.18 -16.68
C HIS A 123 -0.98 -4.68 -16.00
N VAL A 124 -1.33 -5.27 -14.87
CA VAL A 124 -2.44 -4.86 -14.00
C VAL A 124 -2.04 -4.94 -12.54
N GLY A 125 -2.69 -4.12 -11.71
CA GLY A 125 -2.58 -4.21 -10.26
C GLY A 125 -3.88 -3.77 -9.57
N VAL A 126 -4.21 -4.42 -8.46
CA VAL A 126 -5.40 -4.08 -7.68
C VAL A 126 -5.21 -2.72 -7.00
N GLY A 127 -6.21 -1.85 -7.10
CA GLY A 127 -6.31 -0.61 -6.35
C GLY A 127 -7.25 -0.75 -5.16
N ASP A 128 -8.47 -1.19 -5.41
CA ASP A 128 -9.50 -1.40 -4.39
C ASP A 128 -10.45 -2.53 -4.78
N VAL A 129 -11.03 -3.19 -3.78
CA VAL A 129 -12.09 -4.18 -3.95
C VAL A 129 -13.17 -3.90 -2.93
N THR A 130 -14.41 -3.79 -3.39
CA THR A 130 -15.60 -3.66 -2.55
C THR A 130 -16.56 -4.81 -2.80
N PHE A 131 -17.48 -5.05 -1.86
CA PHE A 131 -18.57 -6.03 -2.01
C PHE A 131 -19.87 -5.40 -1.56
N GLU A 132 -20.80 -5.30 -2.47
CA GLU A 132 -22.12 -4.73 -2.23
C GLU A 132 -23.18 -5.51 -3.02
N SER A 133 -24.34 -5.72 -2.42
CA SER A 133 -25.50 -6.33 -3.10
C SER A 133 -25.20 -7.68 -3.78
N GLY A 134 -24.25 -8.47 -3.22
CA GLY A 134 -23.87 -9.76 -3.76
C GLY A 134 -22.85 -9.72 -4.90
N GLU A 135 -22.30 -8.58 -5.23
CA GLU A 135 -21.32 -8.40 -6.30
C GLU A 135 -20.03 -7.74 -5.79
N TYR A 136 -18.88 -8.22 -6.26
CA TYR A 136 -17.58 -7.60 -6.06
C TYR A 136 -17.32 -6.59 -7.16
N GLU A 137 -16.75 -5.45 -6.79
CA GLU A 137 -16.26 -4.44 -7.69
C GLU A 137 -14.77 -4.20 -7.42
N MET A 138 -13.96 -4.25 -8.46
CA MET A 138 -12.52 -3.97 -8.41
C MET A 138 -12.24 -2.69 -9.20
N TRP A 139 -11.58 -1.75 -8.55
CA TRP A 139 -10.91 -0.63 -9.18
C TRP A 139 -9.43 -0.98 -9.28
N TYR A 140 -8.91 -1.01 -10.49
CA TYR A 140 -7.56 -1.46 -10.76
C TYR A 140 -6.77 -0.45 -11.59
N PHE A 141 -5.47 -0.56 -11.58
CA PHE A 141 -4.62 0.19 -12.48
C PHE A 141 -3.92 -0.75 -13.45
N GLY A 142 -3.55 -0.21 -14.59
CA GLY A 142 -2.83 -0.95 -15.62
C GLY A 142 -2.10 -0.03 -16.56
N GLY A 143 -1.27 -0.63 -17.39
CA GLY A 143 -0.56 0.04 -18.48
C GLY A 143 -0.45 -0.86 -19.69
N ASP A 144 -0.35 -0.23 -20.84
CA ASP A 144 -0.03 -0.92 -22.08
C ASP A 144 1.51 -1.05 -22.24
N ASP A 145 2.00 -1.47 -23.40
CA ASP A 145 3.43 -1.60 -23.70
C ASP A 145 4.06 -0.29 -24.22
N GLN A 146 3.33 0.82 -24.16
CA GLN A 146 3.87 2.12 -24.56
C GLN A 146 4.87 2.66 -23.54
N SER A 147 5.68 3.60 -23.99
CA SER A 147 6.64 4.27 -23.11
C SER A 147 6.19 5.70 -22.85
N GLY A 148 6.15 6.07 -21.58
CA GLY A 148 5.94 7.42 -21.08
C GLY A 148 7.14 7.92 -20.29
N GLU A 149 7.15 9.21 -19.95
CA GLU A 149 8.15 9.79 -19.06
C GLU A 149 7.73 9.64 -17.60
N LEU A 150 8.64 9.12 -16.77
CA LEU A 150 8.47 9.06 -15.32
C LEU A 150 9.80 9.38 -14.64
N GLY A 151 9.82 10.42 -13.81
CA GLY A 151 11.03 10.82 -13.07
C GLY A 151 12.20 11.22 -13.96
N GLY A 152 11.93 11.80 -15.15
CA GLY A 152 12.97 12.21 -16.11
C GLY A 152 13.54 11.07 -16.95
N ALA A 153 12.99 9.86 -16.84
CA ALA A 153 13.38 8.71 -17.64
C ALA A 153 12.19 8.15 -18.44
N LYS A 154 12.47 7.71 -19.66
CA LYS A 154 11.48 7.01 -20.48
C LYS A 154 11.28 5.60 -19.92
N ARG A 155 10.02 5.28 -19.56
CA ARG A 155 9.63 4.00 -18.96
C ARG A 155 8.55 3.34 -19.79
N ARG A 156 8.75 2.07 -20.14
CA ARG A 156 7.71 1.25 -20.77
C ARG A 156 6.68 0.83 -19.72
N GLY A 157 5.41 0.69 -20.15
CA GLY A 157 4.30 0.41 -19.23
C GLY A 157 3.67 1.65 -18.61
N PHE A 158 4.16 2.84 -18.95
CA PHE A 158 3.60 4.12 -18.55
C PHE A 158 3.08 4.91 -19.75
N PRO A 159 2.08 5.78 -19.55
CA PRO A 159 1.42 6.09 -18.28
C PRO A 159 0.47 4.99 -17.82
N LEU A 160 0.32 4.85 -16.49
CA LEU A 160 -0.73 4.04 -15.89
C LEU A 160 -2.08 4.73 -16.05
N ARG A 161 -3.12 3.92 -16.14
CA ARG A 161 -4.53 4.32 -16.20
C ARG A 161 -5.36 3.50 -15.23
N ILE A 162 -6.57 3.93 -14.97
CA ILE A 162 -7.49 3.25 -14.06
C ILE A 162 -8.59 2.55 -14.84
N GLY A 163 -8.88 1.32 -14.45
CA GLY A 163 -9.96 0.50 -14.96
C GLY A 163 -10.89 0.02 -13.85
N ARG A 164 -11.98 -0.59 -14.27
CA ARG A 164 -13.03 -1.15 -13.42
C ARG A 164 -13.35 -2.57 -13.86
N ALA A 165 -13.61 -3.47 -12.91
CA ALA A 165 -14.06 -4.83 -13.16
C ALA A 165 -15.05 -5.25 -12.09
N ARG A 166 -15.89 -6.26 -12.39
CA ARG A 166 -16.85 -6.85 -11.47
C ARG A 166 -16.72 -8.36 -11.42
N SER A 167 -17.23 -8.96 -10.34
CA SER A 167 -17.24 -10.41 -10.14
C SER A 167 -18.34 -10.81 -9.17
N HIS A 168 -18.95 -11.99 -9.36
CA HIS A 168 -19.90 -12.55 -8.40
C HIS A 168 -19.23 -13.41 -7.32
N ASP A 169 -18.01 -13.89 -7.57
CA ASP A 169 -17.31 -14.84 -6.68
C ASP A 169 -15.94 -14.33 -6.17
N GLY A 170 -15.46 -13.19 -6.73
CA GLY A 170 -14.16 -12.63 -6.43
C GLY A 170 -12.98 -13.36 -7.09
N LEU A 171 -13.28 -14.35 -7.96
CA LEU A 171 -12.30 -15.14 -8.72
C LEU A 171 -12.37 -14.87 -10.22
N HIS A 172 -13.58 -14.85 -10.78
CA HIS A 172 -13.85 -14.61 -12.19
C HIS A 172 -14.26 -13.15 -12.37
N TRP A 173 -13.39 -12.36 -12.99
CA TRP A 173 -13.58 -10.92 -13.15
C TRP A 173 -13.92 -10.55 -14.58
N GLN A 174 -14.94 -9.75 -14.75
CA GLN A 174 -15.32 -9.12 -16.02
C GLN A 174 -14.91 -7.65 -16.00
N ARG A 175 -14.07 -7.24 -16.97
CA ARG A 175 -13.77 -5.82 -17.20
C ARG A 175 -15.03 -5.06 -17.57
N LEU A 176 -15.17 -3.86 -17.02
CA LEU A 176 -16.20 -2.90 -17.38
C LEU A 176 -15.49 -1.75 -18.12
N PRO A 177 -15.52 -1.74 -19.45
CA PRO A 177 -14.79 -0.74 -20.21
C PRO A 177 -15.37 0.66 -19.99
N GLY A 178 -14.49 1.62 -19.73
CA GLY A 178 -14.79 3.05 -19.72
C GLY A 178 -14.78 3.64 -21.13
N ALA A 179 -15.12 4.91 -21.22
CA ALA A 179 -15.17 5.66 -22.49
C ALA A 179 -13.80 6.18 -22.95
N LEU A 180 -12.76 6.08 -22.11
CA LEU A 180 -11.43 6.60 -22.41
C LEU A 180 -10.58 5.60 -23.15
N ARG A 181 -9.37 5.99 -23.53
CA ARG A 181 -8.45 5.21 -24.32
C ARG A 181 -8.29 3.77 -23.78
N GLY A 182 -8.46 2.79 -24.68
CA GLY A 182 -8.31 1.38 -24.37
C GLY A 182 -9.29 0.83 -23.34
N GLY A 183 -10.40 1.51 -23.07
CA GLY A 183 -11.40 1.12 -22.07
C GLY A 183 -11.10 1.60 -20.65
N ALA A 184 -10.19 2.55 -20.48
CA ALA A 184 -9.92 3.18 -19.17
C ALA A 184 -11.12 4.03 -18.70
N VAL A 185 -11.32 4.12 -17.38
CA VAL A 185 -12.33 5.00 -16.74
C VAL A 185 -11.72 6.32 -16.28
N LEU A 186 -10.39 6.33 -16.01
CA LEU A 186 -9.63 7.54 -15.72
C LEU A 186 -8.26 7.47 -16.43
N ASP A 187 -7.94 8.55 -17.16
CA ASP A 187 -6.65 8.71 -17.86
C ASP A 187 -5.79 9.78 -17.18
N VAL A 188 -4.54 9.88 -17.57
CA VAL A 188 -3.63 10.95 -17.13
C VAL A 188 -4.17 12.32 -17.51
N GLY A 189 -3.68 13.33 -16.83
CA GLY A 189 -3.98 14.74 -17.12
C GLY A 189 -3.24 15.26 -18.34
N ALA A 190 -3.60 16.46 -18.75
CA ALA A 190 -2.87 17.20 -19.79
C ALA A 190 -1.44 17.54 -19.31
N PRO A 191 -0.49 17.78 -20.23
CA PRO A 191 0.83 18.25 -19.87
C PRO A 191 0.77 19.49 -18.97
N GLY A 192 1.45 19.41 -17.82
CA GLY A 192 1.44 20.47 -16.80
C GLY A 192 0.45 20.23 -15.64
N GLU A 193 -0.49 19.33 -15.80
CA GLU A 193 -1.35 18.92 -14.68
C GLU A 193 -0.61 18.01 -13.69
N PRO A 194 -1.02 17.99 -12.41
CA PRO A 194 -0.36 17.19 -11.37
C PRO A 194 -0.23 15.72 -11.71
N ASP A 195 -1.19 15.16 -12.43
CA ASP A 195 -1.31 13.74 -12.75
C ASP A 195 -1.02 13.41 -14.23
N ALA A 196 -0.30 14.30 -14.91
CA ALA A 196 0.06 14.11 -16.32
C ALA A 196 0.98 12.90 -16.59
N ALA A 197 1.73 12.45 -15.59
CA ALA A 197 2.68 11.35 -15.76
C ALA A 197 2.08 9.95 -15.50
N SER A 198 1.14 9.85 -14.56
CA SER A 198 0.55 8.56 -14.17
C SER A 198 -0.66 8.76 -13.27
N VAL A 199 -1.66 7.88 -13.36
CA VAL A 199 -2.74 7.72 -12.39
C VAL A 199 -2.79 6.26 -11.96
N GLY A 200 -2.82 5.99 -10.65
CA GLY A 200 -2.75 4.61 -10.19
C GLY A 200 -3.26 4.40 -8.77
N TRP A 201 -3.33 3.14 -8.38
CA TRP A 201 -3.80 2.70 -7.07
C TRP A 201 -5.12 3.36 -6.66
N PRO A 202 -6.19 3.21 -7.44
CA PRO A 202 -7.48 3.81 -7.14
C PRO A 202 -8.10 3.21 -5.88
N GLN A 203 -8.83 4.04 -5.14
CA GLN A 203 -9.81 3.64 -4.13
C GLN A 203 -11.09 4.46 -4.32
N VAL A 204 -12.25 3.83 -4.29
CA VAL A 204 -13.52 4.50 -4.51
C VAL A 204 -14.42 4.40 -3.28
N ILE A 205 -14.90 5.55 -2.82
CA ILE A 205 -15.90 5.67 -1.76
C ILE A 205 -17.21 6.13 -2.36
N LYS A 206 -18.25 5.33 -2.20
CA LYS A 206 -19.62 5.71 -2.58
C LYS A 206 -20.19 6.59 -1.47
N LEU A 207 -20.24 7.90 -1.70
CA LEU A 207 -20.73 8.89 -0.74
C LEU A 207 -22.26 8.87 -0.66
N ARG A 208 -22.89 8.81 -1.81
CA ARG A 208 -24.34 8.69 -2.04
C ARG A 208 -24.55 7.87 -3.33
N ALA A 209 -25.79 7.50 -3.60
CA ALA A 209 -26.13 6.77 -4.82
C ALA A 209 -25.70 7.48 -6.11
N ASP A 210 -25.73 8.82 -6.08
CA ASP A 210 -25.43 9.73 -7.19
C ASP A 210 -24.09 10.45 -7.06
N LEU A 211 -23.25 10.11 -6.07
CA LEU A 211 -21.95 10.74 -5.89
C LEU A 211 -20.92 9.74 -5.37
N TRP A 212 -19.96 9.39 -6.21
CA TRP A 212 -18.82 8.56 -5.87
C TRP A 212 -17.54 9.38 -5.91
N ARG A 213 -16.62 9.11 -5.03
CA ARG A 213 -15.30 9.77 -5.00
C ARG A 213 -14.20 8.74 -5.11
N MET A 214 -13.30 8.98 -6.04
CA MET A 214 -12.07 8.21 -6.22
C MET A 214 -10.90 8.98 -5.61
N TYR A 215 -10.07 8.27 -4.88
CA TYR A 215 -8.74 8.68 -4.47
C TYR A 215 -7.73 7.86 -5.25
N TYR A 216 -6.78 8.52 -5.87
CA TYR A 216 -5.70 7.86 -6.62
C TYR A 216 -4.39 8.57 -6.36
N HIS A 217 -3.26 7.93 -6.63
CA HIS A 217 -2.01 8.64 -6.53
C HIS A 217 -1.38 8.91 -7.89
N THR A 218 -0.55 9.93 -7.90
CA THR A 218 0.32 10.29 -9.01
C THR A 218 1.74 10.53 -8.53
N VAL A 219 2.67 10.57 -9.47
CA VAL A 219 4.04 11.01 -9.26
C VAL A 219 4.46 11.88 -10.43
N GLY A 220 5.10 13.01 -10.13
CA GLY A 220 5.56 13.92 -11.18
C GLY A 220 6.53 15.00 -10.66
N PRO A 221 7.27 15.65 -11.56
CA PRO A 221 8.29 16.65 -11.17
C PRO A 221 7.73 17.81 -10.34
N ALA A 222 6.53 18.27 -10.68
CA ALA A 222 5.90 19.42 -10.02
C ALA A 222 5.38 19.09 -8.61
N VAL A 223 4.84 17.89 -8.40
CA VAL A 223 4.13 17.51 -7.16
C VAL A 223 4.90 16.53 -6.30
N GLY A 224 5.93 15.85 -6.82
CA GLY A 224 6.51 14.67 -6.17
C GLY A 224 5.50 13.53 -6.17
N PHE A 225 5.30 12.88 -5.02
CA PHE A 225 4.15 12.00 -4.81
C PHE A 225 2.96 12.81 -4.31
N ALA A 226 1.77 12.55 -4.85
CA ALA A 226 0.55 13.21 -4.41
C ALA A 226 -0.66 12.27 -4.49
N ILE A 227 -1.58 12.41 -3.53
CA ILE A 227 -2.91 11.82 -3.57
C ILE A 227 -3.83 12.82 -4.25
N CYS A 228 -4.43 12.40 -5.34
CA CYS A 228 -5.40 13.15 -6.12
C CYS A 228 -6.81 12.59 -5.91
N GLY A 229 -7.81 13.41 -6.27
CA GLY A 229 -9.21 13.02 -6.24
C GLY A 229 -9.88 13.14 -7.58
N ALA A 230 -10.96 12.38 -7.74
CA ALA A 230 -11.97 12.57 -8.81
C ALA A 230 -13.36 12.22 -8.28
N GLU A 231 -14.38 12.82 -8.87
CA GLU A 231 -15.80 12.56 -8.57
C GLU A 231 -16.55 12.08 -9.78
N SER A 232 -17.48 11.17 -9.54
CA SER A 232 -18.44 10.65 -10.52
C SER A 232 -19.85 10.85 -10.01
N THR A 233 -20.75 11.29 -10.90
CA THR A 233 -22.19 11.41 -10.65
C THR A 233 -23.02 10.41 -11.47
N ASP A 234 -22.36 9.51 -12.19
CA ASP A 234 -22.94 8.49 -13.06
C ASP A 234 -22.48 7.07 -12.68
N GLN A 235 -22.27 6.85 -11.36
CA GLN A 235 -21.89 5.55 -10.80
C GLN A 235 -20.56 5.00 -11.32
N GLY A 236 -19.59 5.89 -11.54
CA GLY A 236 -18.22 5.52 -11.91
C GLY A 236 -18.00 5.29 -13.40
N VAL A 237 -18.92 5.71 -14.26
CA VAL A 237 -18.76 5.62 -15.71
C VAL A 237 -17.83 6.72 -16.21
N SER A 238 -18.01 7.94 -15.71
CA SER A 238 -17.13 9.09 -16.00
C SER A 238 -16.70 9.80 -14.72
N TRP A 239 -15.55 10.50 -14.78
CA TRP A 239 -14.91 11.11 -13.62
C TRP A 239 -14.44 12.53 -13.90
N ARG A 240 -14.81 13.45 -13.02
CA ARG A 240 -14.31 14.83 -12.99
C ARG A 240 -13.15 14.91 -11.98
N LYS A 241 -11.94 15.19 -12.44
CA LYS A 241 -10.76 15.36 -11.59
C LYS A 241 -10.90 16.55 -10.65
N LEU A 242 -10.41 16.41 -9.43
CA LEU A 242 -10.42 17.43 -8.39
C LEU A 242 -9.03 18.04 -8.14
N GLY A 243 -7.98 17.46 -8.73
CA GLY A 243 -6.60 17.83 -8.47
C GLY A 243 -6.02 17.15 -7.21
N VAL A 244 -4.99 17.77 -6.64
CA VAL A 244 -4.27 17.27 -5.45
C VAL A 244 -5.09 17.49 -4.19
N LEU A 245 -5.32 16.43 -3.42
CA LEU A 245 -5.99 16.45 -2.12
C LEU A 245 -4.98 16.38 -0.96
N LEU A 246 -3.89 15.62 -1.13
CA LEU A 246 -2.81 15.54 -0.16
C LEU A 246 -1.46 15.44 -0.89
N GLY A 247 -0.65 16.48 -0.78
CA GLY A 247 0.68 16.59 -1.38
C GLY A 247 1.79 16.45 -0.34
N ARG A 248 2.89 17.20 -0.55
CA ARG A 248 4.06 17.23 0.33
C ARG A 248 3.73 17.72 1.73
N GLY A 249 4.31 17.07 2.71
CA GLY A 249 4.33 17.52 4.09
C GLY A 249 5.36 18.63 4.34
N SER A 250 5.35 19.20 5.54
CA SER A 250 6.33 20.17 5.97
C SER A 250 7.69 19.53 6.23
N ALA A 251 8.74 20.35 6.30
CA ALA A 251 10.09 19.90 6.63
C ALA A 251 10.13 19.12 7.95
N GLY A 252 10.91 18.04 7.99
CA GLY A 252 11.06 17.17 9.17
C GLY A 252 10.00 16.08 9.29
N ARG A 253 8.97 16.07 8.44
CA ARG A 253 7.94 15.01 8.45
C ARG A 253 8.33 13.86 7.52
N PHE A 254 7.82 12.65 7.83
CA PHE A 254 8.01 11.44 7.03
C PHE A 254 7.46 11.57 5.60
N ASP A 255 6.58 12.52 5.33
CA ASP A 255 5.92 12.75 4.04
C ASP A 255 6.39 14.05 3.33
N VAL A 256 7.59 14.53 3.67
CA VAL A 256 8.16 15.77 3.11
C VAL A 256 8.31 15.73 1.57
N ASN A 257 8.43 14.56 0.98
CA ASN A 257 8.50 14.38 -0.48
C ASN A 257 7.17 13.95 -1.11
N GLY A 258 6.10 13.90 -0.31
CA GLY A 258 4.74 13.66 -0.76
C GLY A 258 4.06 12.44 -0.16
N ALA A 259 2.80 12.25 -0.55
CA ALA A 259 1.92 11.16 -0.13
C ALA A 259 1.50 10.31 -1.33
N SER A 260 1.33 8.99 -1.15
CA SER A 260 1.04 8.08 -2.25
C SER A 260 -0.11 7.11 -1.95
N THR A 261 0.16 5.84 -1.76
CA THR A 261 -0.87 4.84 -1.49
C THR A 261 -1.59 5.12 -0.17
N ARG A 262 -2.86 4.76 -0.10
CA ARG A 262 -3.71 5.10 1.07
C ARG A 262 -4.85 4.11 1.22
N HIS A 263 -5.46 4.18 2.40
CA HIS A 263 -6.77 3.63 2.69
C HIS A 263 -7.61 4.71 3.37
N VAL A 264 -8.64 5.17 2.68
CA VAL A 264 -9.63 6.11 3.18
C VAL A 264 -10.81 5.33 3.74
N PHE A 265 -11.28 5.69 4.91
CA PHE A 265 -12.42 5.06 5.57
C PHE A 265 -13.26 6.10 6.33
N ARG A 266 -14.53 5.76 6.58
CA ARG A 266 -15.41 6.61 7.38
C ARG A 266 -15.01 6.56 8.84
N ARG A 267 -14.98 7.73 9.51
CA ARG A 267 -14.68 7.86 10.93
C ARG A 267 -15.56 8.91 11.54
N GLY A 268 -16.47 8.49 12.44
CA GLY A 268 -17.49 9.39 12.98
C GLY A 268 -18.34 10.01 11.86
N ALA A 269 -18.48 11.33 11.87
CA ALA A 269 -19.20 12.07 10.83
C ALA A 269 -18.33 12.42 9.59
N GLY A 270 -17.05 12.10 9.61
CA GLY A 270 -16.09 12.44 8.56
C GLY A 270 -15.35 11.22 8.03
N PHE A 271 -14.08 11.44 7.68
CA PHE A 271 -13.19 10.44 7.09
C PHE A 271 -11.84 10.47 7.77
N ALA A 272 -11.18 9.32 7.77
CA ALA A 272 -9.76 9.21 8.06
C ALA A 272 -9.04 8.51 6.90
N MET A 273 -7.73 8.72 6.83
CA MET A 273 -6.86 8.17 5.81
C MET A 273 -5.56 7.70 6.46
N LEU A 274 -5.27 6.41 6.40
CA LEU A 274 -3.91 5.93 6.55
C LEU A 274 -3.22 6.08 5.20
N TYR A 275 -2.03 6.67 5.17
CA TYR A 275 -1.35 6.95 3.90
C TYR A 275 0.15 6.72 4.00
N GLU A 276 0.74 6.34 2.88
CA GLU A 276 2.18 6.22 2.69
C GLU A 276 2.76 7.59 2.39
N GLY A 277 3.72 8.00 3.19
CA GLY A 277 4.48 9.25 2.97
C GLY A 277 5.93 8.94 2.60
N TRP A 278 6.52 9.78 1.77
CA TRP A 278 7.86 9.62 1.23
C TRP A 278 8.84 10.64 1.80
N THR A 279 9.94 10.14 2.33
CA THR A 279 11.11 10.92 2.74
C THR A 279 12.09 11.09 1.58
N HIS A 280 13.09 11.95 1.75
CA HIS A 280 14.15 12.14 0.74
C HIS A 280 15.07 10.92 0.61
N ASP A 281 15.26 10.16 1.67
CA ASP A 281 16.07 8.93 1.71
C ASP A 281 15.32 7.70 1.18
N ARG A 282 14.10 7.87 0.66
CA ARG A 282 13.27 6.82 0.06
C ARG A 282 12.91 5.67 1.00
N ARG A 283 12.76 5.98 2.28
CA ARG A 283 12.27 5.08 3.32
C ARG A 283 10.85 5.48 3.73
N PRO A 284 9.84 5.15 2.90
CA PRO A 284 8.47 5.55 3.19
C PRO A 284 7.96 4.93 4.48
N ALA A 285 7.06 5.66 5.12
CA ALA A 285 6.39 5.31 6.36
C ALA A 285 4.88 5.57 6.24
N ILE A 286 4.10 5.14 7.22
CA ILE A 286 2.65 5.34 7.24
C ILE A 286 2.28 6.42 8.24
N GLY A 287 1.39 7.33 7.82
CA GLY A 287 0.79 8.37 8.65
C GLY A 287 -0.72 8.33 8.62
N LEU A 288 -1.31 9.23 9.39
CA LEU A 288 -2.75 9.42 9.53
C LEU A 288 -3.13 10.85 9.13
N ALA A 289 -4.24 10.98 8.41
CA ALA A 289 -4.90 12.25 8.17
C ALA A 289 -6.41 12.12 8.38
N GLU A 290 -7.07 13.21 8.73
CA GLU A 290 -8.52 13.28 8.94
C GLU A 290 -9.13 14.37 8.07
N SER A 291 -10.40 14.21 7.72
CA SER A 291 -11.17 15.16 6.94
C SER A 291 -12.64 15.10 7.31
N ARG A 292 -13.32 16.26 7.29
CA ARG A 292 -14.77 16.31 7.49
C ARG A 292 -15.55 15.93 6.24
N ASP A 293 -15.01 16.26 5.08
CA ASP A 293 -15.70 16.14 3.78
C ASP A 293 -15.00 15.17 2.81
N GLY A 294 -13.80 14.67 3.19
CA GLY A 294 -12.95 13.82 2.35
C GLY A 294 -12.23 14.58 1.24
N LEU A 295 -12.21 15.91 1.26
CA LEU A 295 -11.51 16.78 0.32
C LEU A 295 -10.37 17.54 1.00
N ASP A 296 -10.67 18.21 2.10
CA ASP A 296 -9.69 18.94 2.89
C ASP A 296 -9.13 18.03 3.98
N TRP A 297 -7.87 17.63 3.84
CA TRP A 297 -7.20 16.67 4.71
C TRP A 297 -6.25 17.36 5.68
N GLN A 298 -6.40 17.09 6.97
CA GLN A 298 -5.51 17.52 8.03
C GLN A 298 -4.64 16.33 8.49
N ARG A 299 -3.33 16.49 8.43
CA ARG A 299 -2.38 15.52 8.97
C ARG A 299 -2.48 15.43 10.48
N ILE A 300 -2.52 14.21 10.98
CA ILE A 300 -2.50 13.94 12.44
C ILE A 300 -1.10 13.46 12.80
N ASP A 301 -0.47 14.09 13.77
CA ASP A 301 0.86 13.70 14.20
C ASP A 301 0.84 12.35 14.92
N GLY A 302 1.56 11.39 14.39
CA GLY A 302 1.82 10.12 15.06
C GLY A 302 2.87 10.26 16.16
N PRO A 303 3.07 9.21 16.97
CA PRO A 303 3.99 9.22 18.11
C PRO A 303 5.47 9.14 17.72
N LEU A 304 5.80 8.87 16.46
CA LEU A 304 7.19 8.79 16.01
C LEU A 304 7.79 10.18 15.78
N PRO A 305 9.13 10.34 15.89
CA PRO A 305 9.78 11.65 15.81
C PRO A 305 9.50 12.46 14.54
N ASP A 306 9.25 11.77 13.42
CA ASP A 306 8.90 12.33 12.11
C ASP A 306 7.38 12.43 11.88
N ALA A 307 6.59 12.25 12.94
CA ALA A 307 5.13 12.27 12.99
C ALA A 307 4.44 11.09 12.24
N ALA A 308 5.15 10.03 11.90
CA ALA A 308 4.55 8.80 11.38
C ALA A 308 3.83 8.00 12.48
N VAL A 309 2.88 7.13 12.08
CA VAL A 309 2.23 6.16 12.98
C VAL A 309 2.88 4.78 12.92
N LEU A 310 3.49 4.42 11.77
CA LEU A 310 4.30 3.22 11.60
C LEU A 310 5.44 3.51 10.63
N ALA A 311 6.66 3.18 11.02
CA ALA A 311 7.87 3.39 10.20
C ALA A 311 8.72 2.12 10.10
N PRO A 312 9.59 2.01 9.07
CA PRO A 312 10.57 0.94 9.00
C PRO A 312 11.46 0.94 10.26
N PRO A 313 11.78 -0.25 10.83
CA PRO A 313 12.79 -0.33 11.88
C PRO A 313 14.17 0.09 11.33
N PRO A 314 15.16 0.35 12.19
CA PRO A 314 16.51 0.67 11.74
C PRO A 314 17.06 -0.38 10.76
N ALA A 315 17.78 0.07 9.73
CA ALA A 315 18.25 -0.78 8.63
C ALA A 315 19.21 -1.89 9.08
N ASP A 316 19.91 -1.71 10.20
CA ASP A 316 20.86 -2.65 10.78
C ASP A 316 20.20 -3.78 11.57
N THR A 317 18.89 -3.76 11.74
CA THR A 317 18.16 -4.81 12.47
C THR A 317 18.02 -6.12 11.69
N GLY A 318 18.22 -6.11 10.37
CA GLY A 318 17.97 -7.26 9.50
C GLY A 318 16.47 -7.64 9.41
N ALA A 319 15.57 -6.76 9.82
CA ALA A 319 14.14 -7.02 9.72
C ALA A 319 13.69 -6.94 8.25
N TRP A 320 12.77 -7.82 7.86
CA TRP A 320 12.26 -7.92 6.50
C TRP A 320 11.59 -6.63 6.00
N ASP A 321 11.14 -5.76 6.93
CA ASP A 321 10.46 -4.50 6.66
C ASP A 321 11.31 -3.25 7.00
N SER A 322 12.64 -3.41 7.07
CA SER A 322 13.56 -2.34 7.45
C SER A 322 13.80 -1.30 6.37
N GLY A 323 13.44 -1.57 5.11
CA GLY A 323 13.74 -0.67 3.99
C GLY A 323 12.60 0.27 3.62
N ALA A 324 11.37 -0.20 3.65
CA ALA A 324 10.21 0.58 3.22
C ALA A 324 8.92 0.00 3.80
N ILE A 325 7.97 0.86 4.14
CA ILE A 325 6.61 0.49 4.57
C ILE A 325 5.60 1.36 3.83
N GLY A 326 4.56 0.74 3.23
CA GLY A 326 3.53 1.47 2.50
C GLY A 326 2.26 0.68 2.23
N CYS A 327 1.43 1.14 1.33
CA CYS A 327 0.19 0.49 0.88
C CYS A 327 -0.72 0.04 2.03
N PRO A 328 -1.10 0.89 2.98
CA PRO A 328 -1.90 0.49 4.12
C PRO A 328 -3.30 0.02 3.70
N CYS A 329 -3.82 -1.01 4.39
CA CYS A 329 -5.20 -1.47 4.29
C CYS A 329 -5.72 -1.79 5.69
N LEU A 330 -6.67 -0.99 6.18
CA LEU A 330 -7.27 -1.12 7.50
C LEU A 330 -8.44 -2.11 7.47
N VAL A 331 -8.53 -2.97 8.48
CA VAL A 331 -9.69 -3.84 8.74
C VAL A 331 -10.01 -3.83 10.22
N GLU A 332 -11.22 -3.45 10.59
CA GLU A 332 -11.72 -3.58 11.96
C GLU A 332 -12.10 -5.04 12.23
N VAL A 333 -11.48 -5.65 13.24
CA VAL A 333 -11.68 -7.08 13.52
C VAL A 333 -12.58 -7.38 14.71
N GLY A 334 -13.06 -6.36 15.40
CA GLY A 334 -13.93 -6.46 16.57
C GLY A 334 -13.17 -6.21 17.87
N ASP A 335 -13.90 -6.11 18.99
CA ASP A 335 -13.37 -5.90 20.34
C ASP A 335 -12.43 -4.66 20.47
N GLY A 336 -12.68 -3.64 19.63
CA GLY A 336 -11.86 -2.43 19.57
C GLY A 336 -10.50 -2.61 18.89
N GLN A 337 -10.25 -3.77 18.28
CA GLN A 337 -8.99 -4.07 17.62
C GLN A 337 -9.06 -3.79 16.11
N SER A 338 -8.00 -3.21 15.59
CA SER A 338 -7.80 -2.92 14.17
C SER A 338 -6.55 -3.62 13.63
N PHE A 339 -6.67 -4.16 12.43
CA PHE A 339 -5.59 -4.72 11.63
C PHE A 339 -5.22 -3.74 10.52
N MET A 340 -3.94 -3.44 10.38
CA MET A 340 -3.40 -2.72 9.24
C MET A 340 -2.46 -3.65 8.47
N TYR A 341 -2.93 -4.12 7.32
CA TYR A 341 -2.03 -4.77 6.37
C TYR A 341 -1.20 -3.71 5.67
N TYR A 342 0.07 -3.99 5.50
CA TYR A 342 1.00 -3.06 4.86
C TYR A 342 1.96 -3.81 3.95
N VAL A 343 2.54 -3.11 3.04
CA VAL A 343 3.58 -3.63 2.15
C VAL A 343 4.94 -3.18 2.68
N ALA A 344 5.90 -4.06 2.68
CA ALA A 344 7.24 -3.70 3.06
C ALA A 344 8.31 -4.52 2.34
N ARG A 345 9.54 -4.07 2.44
CA ARG A 345 10.74 -4.75 1.95
C ARG A 345 11.91 -4.55 2.90
N GLU A 346 12.87 -5.45 2.83
CA GLU A 346 14.16 -5.27 3.47
C GLU A 346 14.93 -4.10 2.83
N ASP A 347 15.79 -3.47 3.60
CA ASP A 347 16.72 -2.46 3.11
C ASP A 347 17.81 -3.13 2.25
N ALA A 348 17.55 -3.24 0.96
CA ALA A 348 18.54 -3.67 -0.04
C ALA A 348 19.45 -2.49 -0.37
N ARG A 349 20.49 -2.25 0.41
CA ARG A 349 21.48 -1.22 0.16
C ARG A 349 22.13 -1.43 -1.21
N GLY A 350 21.74 -0.57 -2.18
CA GLY A 350 22.40 -0.47 -3.49
C GLY A 350 21.87 -1.38 -4.60
N GLY A 351 20.77 -2.09 -4.41
CA GLY A 351 20.10 -2.83 -5.49
C GLY A 351 19.19 -1.92 -6.32
N PRO A 352 18.97 -2.20 -7.61
CA PRO A 352 17.99 -1.48 -8.42
C PRO A 352 16.58 -1.64 -7.80
N GLU A 353 15.77 -0.58 -7.81
CA GLU A 353 14.39 -0.61 -7.29
C GLU A 353 13.53 -1.74 -7.86
N ASN A 354 13.90 -2.17 -9.04
CA ASN A 354 13.20 -3.21 -9.79
C ASN A 354 13.35 -4.61 -9.19
N ASP A 355 14.38 -4.84 -8.36
CA ASP A 355 14.60 -6.09 -7.63
C ASP A 355 13.98 -6.08 -6.23
N ALA A 356 13.22 -5.05 -5.90
CA ALA A 356 12.61 -4.91 -4.58
C ALA A 356 11.63 -6.07 -4.30
N ARG A 357 11.98 -6.86 -3.29
CA ARG A 357 11.22 -8.02 -2.83
C ARG A 357 10.17 -7.60 -1.81
N TYR A 358 9.10 -6.98 -2.31
CA TYR A 358 8.01 -6.55 -1.44
C TYR A 358 7.19 -7.74 -0.95
N GLN A 359 6.80 -7.68 0.31
CA GLN A 359 5.97 -8.67 0.99
C GLN A 359 4.88 -7.97 1.80
N ILE A 360 3.88 -8.71 2.28
CA ILE A 360 2.77 -8.14 3.02
C ILE A 360 2.86 -8.49 4.49
N GLY A 361 2.80 -7.46 5.32
CA GLY A 361 2.80 -7.52 6.76
C GLY A 361 1.48 -7.15 7.41
N LEU A 362 1.44 -7.32 8.71
CA LEU A 362 0.33 -6.98 9.59
C LEU A 362 0.84 -6.21 10.81
N ALA A 363 0.27 -5.05 11.04
CA ALA A 363 0.33 -4.33 12.30
C ALA A 363 -1.05 -4.32 12.97
N VAL A 364 -1.05 -4.32 14.30
CA VAL A 364 -2.25 -4.42 15.13
C VAL A 364 -2.33 -3.19 16.02
N SER A 365 -3.52 -2.65 16.19
CA SER A 365 -3.81 -1.56 17.11
C SER A 365 -5.03 -1.86 17.95
N ASP A 366 -4.93 -1.56 19.24
CA ASP A 366 -6.05 -1.49 20.18
C ASP A 366 -6.35 -0.02 20.54
N ASP A 367 -5.68 0.94 19.86
CA ASP A 367 -5.84 2.37 20.05
C ASP A 367 -6.96 2.90 19.12
N PRO A 368 -8.09 3.37 19.66
CA PRO A 368 -9.17 3.92 18.84
C PRO A 368 -8.77 5.19 18.08
N ALA A 369 -7.67 5.86 18.49
CA ALA A 369 -7.10 6.97 17.74
C ALA A 369 -6.28 6.53 16.51
N LEU A 370 -5.95 5.25 16.39
CA LEU A 370 -5.11 4.65 15.33
C LEU A 370 -3.71 5.29 15.23
N LEU A 371 -3.21 5.83 16.34
CA LEU A 371 -1.87 6.43 16.40
C LEU A 371 -0.80 5.44 16.82
N ARG A 372 -1.17 4.39 17.55
CA ARG A 372 -0.24 3.40 18.09
C ARG A 372 -0.44 2.05 17.43
N TRP A 373 0.60 1.58 16.76
CA TRP A 373 0.62 0.32 16.03
C TRP A 373 1.79 -0.53 16.51
N ARG A 374 1.57 -1.83 16.62
CA ARG A 374 2.61 -2.85 16.84
C ARG A 374 2.58 -3.88 15.74
N ARG A 375 3.72 -4.33 15.27
CA ARG A 375 3.81 -5.48 14.38
C ARG A 375 3.20 -6.69 15.06
N TRP A 376 2.45 -7.46 14.31
CA TRP A 376 1.90 -8.69 14.84
C TRP A 376 3.01 -9.67 15.23
N ARG A 377 2.85 -10.35 16.36
CA ARG A 377 3.72 -11.44 16.84
C ARG A 377 2.86 -12.64 17.19
N PRO A 378 3.35 -13.88 16.87
CA PRO A 378 2.75 -15.08 17.45
C PRO A 378 2.80 -15.00 19.00
N ALA A 379 1.77 -15.55 19.64
CA ALA A 379 1.67 -15.60 21.09
C ALA A 379 2.68 -16.61 21.68
#